data_a6c0c9ef223930d4681ae05f4045852e
#
_entry.id   a6c0c9ef223930d4681ae05f4045852e
#
_cell.length_a   1.000
_cell.length_b   1.000
_cell.length_c   1.000
_cell.angle_alpha   90.00
_cell.angle_beta   90.00
_cell.angle_gamma   90.00
#
_symmetry.space_group_name_H-M   'P 1'
#
loop_
_entity.id
_entity.type
_entity.pdbx_description
1 polymer ?
#
loop_
_entity_poly.entity_id
_entity_poly.type
_entity_poly.pdbx_seq_one_letter_code
_entity_poly.pdbx_strand_id
1 'polypeptide(L)'
;MTSLPVTDPAFAADATVEVDDASVWFGQKVALSELACSFGPGVTGLLGPNGAGKSTLMRAVTGLIGVNTGHVRVEGRDPRRDRDVQARIALVPEDEAVPAQLTARELVRYVADLHGVRDPDASERALALVDMLPAADRRLRGFSKGMRQRAKVAAALVTDPPVLVLDEPLNGADPVQRVRLTELFRKLGAEGRTVIVSSHVLSEVERLADRVLVLIHGRLAAAGGHRAIRDAMDDRPRHVLIRADEPRRLGAALLRLGTVAGVSLTDAGLVVTTERAGDLAGAVAPVARELGVRLREVRPLDDSLESLFRELVR
;
A
#
# COMPACT_ATOMS: atom_id res chain seq x y z
N MET A 1 9.43 -18.31 -17.27
CA MET A 1 9.08 -17.23 -16.33
C MET A 1 9.42 -15.93 -17.03
N THR A 2 8.42 -15.28 -17.61
CA THR A 2 8.62 -14.02 -18.35
C THR A 2 8.62 -12.91 -17.33
N SER A 3 9.79 -12.28 -17.12
CA SER A 3 9.90 -11.05 -16.33
C SER A 3 9.05 -9.98 -17.03
N LEU A 4 8.07 -9.43 -16.31
CA LEU A 4 7.38 -8.23 -16.75
C LEU A 4 8.42 -7.13 -17.00
N PRO A 5 8.29 -6.35 -18.08
CA PRO A 5 9.19 -5.22 -18.30
C PRO A 5 9.00 -4.25 -17.14
N VAL A 6 10.01 -4.16 -16.29
CA VAL A 6 10.12 -3.12 -15.27
C VAL A 6 10.42 -1.83 -16.04
N THR A 7 9.37 -1.19 -16.56
CA THR A 7 9.49 0.18 -17.02
C THR A 7 9.64 1.05 -15.78
N ASP A 8 10.83 1.34 -15.41
CA ASP A 8 11.40 2.40 -14.59
C ASP A 8 10.62 3.11 -13.43
N PRO A 9 9.39 2.78 -13.08
CA PRO A 9 8.72 3.36 -11.92
C PRO A 9 9.20 2.76 -10.58
N ALA A 10 10.09 1.78 -10.58
CA ALA A 10 10.71 1.26 -9.36
C ALA A 10 11.61 2.30 -8.70
N PHE A 11 12.12 3.26 -9.47
CA PHE A 11 13.07 4.26 -9.00
C PHE A 11 12.46 5.66 -9.05
N ALA A 12 12.59 6.42 -7.96
CA ALA A 12 12.20 7.82 -7.88
C ALA A 12 13.33 8.68 -8.50
N ALA A 13 12.97 9.73 -9.24
CA ALA A 13 13.95 10.65 -9.83
C ALA A 13 14.81 11.34 -8.75
N ASP A 14 14.18 11.73 -7.63
CA ASP A 14 14.82 12.36 -6.48
C ASP A 14 14.79 11.39 -5.30
N ALA A 15 15.54 10.28 -5.40
CA ALA A 15 15.53 9.23 -4.40
C ALA A 15 16.11 9.70 -3.05
N THR A 16 15.28 9.68 -2.01
CA THR A 16 15.70 9.88 -0.62
C THR A 16 16.13 8.56 0.02
N VAL A 17 15.47 7.46 -0.37
CA VAL A 17 15.76 6.10 0.08
C VAL A 17 16.07 5.24 -1.13
N GLU A 18 17.19 4.55 -1.10
CA GLU A 18 17.66 3.64 -2.14
C GLU A 18 17.83 2.24 -1.58
N VAL A 19 17.32 1.26 -2.28
CA VAL A 19 17.47 -0.17 -2.00
C VAL A 19 18.07 -0.80 -3.25
N ASP A 20 19.27 -1.33 -3.12
CA ASP A 20 20.05 -1.84 -4.23
C ASP A 20 20.39 -3.31 -3.99
N ASP A 21 19.81 -4.19 -4.79
CA ASP A 21 20.00 -5.64 -4.78
C ASP A 21 19.94 -6.25 -3.37
N ALA A 22 19.04 -5.74 -2.53
CA ALA A 22 18.96 -6.07 -1.13
C ALA A 22 18.29 -7.43 -0.91
N SER A 23 19.00 -8.34 -0.21
CA SER A 23 18.43 -9.60 0.26
C SER A 23 18.51 -9.71 1.78
N VAL A 24 17.45 -10.27 2.37
CA VAL A 24 17.36 -10.52 3.81
C VAL A 24 16.82 -11.92 4.04
N TRP A 25 17.51 -12.70 4.86
CA TRP A 25 17.04 -14.01 5.30
C TRP A 25 17.23 -14.21 6.80
N PHE A 26 16.30 -14.95 7.41
CA PHE A 26 16.33 -15.35 8.80
C PHE A 26 16.44 -16.87 8.88
N GLY A 27 17.63 -17.38 9.15
CA GLY A 27 17.92 -18.80 9.02
C GLY A 27 17.69 -19.29 7.58
N GLN A 28 16.75 -20.21 7.38
CA GLN A 28 16.41 -20.74 6.05
C GLN A 28 15.29 -19.95 5.34
N LYS A 29 14.65 -19.00 6.03
CA LYS A 29 13.55 -18.22 5.46
C LYS A 29 14.07 -16.97 4.77
N VAL A 30 13.90 -16.90 3.45
CA VAL A 30 14.16 -15.69 2.67
C VAL A 30 12.98 -14.72 2.87
N ALA A 31 13.28 -13.52 3.35
CA ALA A 31 12.29 -12.47 3.56
C ALA A 31 12.32 -11.39 2.46
N LEU A 32 13.52 -11.08 1.94
CA LEU A 32 13.72 -10.26 0.74
C LEU A 32 14.75 -10.95 -0.15
N SER A 33 14.57 -10.85 -1.47
CA SER A 33 15.47 -11.46 -2.46
C SER A 33 15.72 -10.50 -3.61
N GLU A 34 16.96 -10.04 -3.74
CA GLU A 34 17.44 -9.20 -4.85
C GLU A 34 16.50 -8.01 -5.12
N LEU A 35 16.07 -7.35 -4.04
CA LEU A 35 15.14 -6.25 -4.14
C LEU A 35 15.88 -4.97 -4.53
N ALA A 36 15.45 -4.37 -5.65
CA ALA A 36 15.94 -3.08 -6.12
C ALA A 36 14.77 -2.11 -6.31
N CYS A 37 14.79 -1.01 -5.57
CA CYS A 37 13.78 0.05 -5.66
C CYS A 37 14.27 1.32 -4.95
N SER A 38 13.58 2.43 -5.15
CA SER A 38 13.85 3.65 -4.38
C SER A 38 12.56 4.36 -3.98
N PHE A 39 12.67 5.24 -2.98
CA PHE A 39 11.58 6.10 -2.51
C PHE A 39 12.06 7.55 -2.51
N GLY A 40 11.21 8.46 -2.95
CA GLY A 40 11.47 9.89 -3.00
C GLY A 40 10.35 10.69 -2.36
N PRO A 41 10.39 12.02 -2.45
CA PRO A 41 9.33 12.90 -1.96
C PRO A 41 7.95 12.49 -2.48
N GLY A 42 6.94 12.60 -1.63
CA GLY A 42 5.59 12.13 -1.89
C GLY A 42 5.24 10.86 -1.10
N VAL A 43 4.10 10.28 -1.41
CA VAL A 43 3.62 9.06 -0.76
C VAL A 43 3.81 7.86 -1.68
N THR A 44 4.60 6.87 -1.23
CA THR A 44 4.73 5.59 -1.91
C THR A 44 4.03 4.50 -1.10
N GLY A 45 3.08 3.83 -1.71
CA GLY A 45 2.39 2.68 -1.16
C GLY A 45 3.21 1.39 -1.36
N LEU A 46 3.43 0.65 -0.30
CA LEU A 46 4.06 -0.67 -0.32
C LEU A 46 2.98 -1.74 -0.16
N LEU A 47 2.58 -2.35 -1.26
CA LEU A 47 1.49 -3.29 -1.32
C LEU A 47 2.03 -4.74 -1.35
N GLY A 48 1.34 -5.67 -0.71
CA GLY A 48 1.72 -7.08 -0.71
C GLY A 48 0.95 -7.90 0.33
N PRO A 49 0.78 -9.21 0.10
CA PRO A 49 0.15 -10.09 1.07
C PRO A 49 0.96 -10.16 2.38
N ASN A 50 0.35 -10.75 3.41
CA ASN A 50 1.08 -11.01 4.64
C ASN A 50 2.26 -11.96 4.37
N GLY A 51 3.42 -11.62 4.89
CA GLY A 51 4.65 -12.36 4.63
C GLY A 51 5.37 -12.01 3.32
N ALA A 52 4.89 -11.03 2.54
CA ALA A 52 5.55 -10.59 1.30
C ALA A 52 6.91 -9.90 1.49
N GLY A 53 7.26 -9.53 2.73
CA GLY A 53 8.53 -8.84 3.04
C GLY A 53 8.39 -7.35 3.35
N LYS A 54 7.17 -6.77 3.35
CA LYS A 54 6.93 -5.34 3.58
C LYS A 54 7.58 -4.82 4.88
N SER A 55 7.23 -5.41 6.02
CA SER A 55 7.80 -5.00 7.31
C SER A 55 9.31 -5.26 7.40
N THR A 56 9.83 -6.28 6.69
CA THR A 56 11.27 -6.53 6.60
C THR A 56 11.97 -5.40 5.85
N LEU A 57 11.43 -4.99 4.70
CA LEU A 57 11.96 -3.84 3.94
C LEU A 57 11.92 -2.56 4.78
N MET A 58 10.81 -2.28 5.43
CA MET A 58 10.67 -1.10 6.28
C MET A 58 11.68 -1.08 7.43
N ARG A 59 11.90 -2.24 8.08
CA ARG A 59 12.93 -2.38 9.13
C ARG A 59 14.36 -2.22 8.59
N ALA A 60 14.62 -2.65 7.36
CA ALA A 60 15.91 -2.43 6.70
C ALA A 60 16.13 -0.94 6.37
N VAL A 61 15.11 -0.26 5.82
CA VAL A 61 15.13 1.18 5.53
C VAL A 61 15.36 2.02 6.79
N THR A 62 14.79 1.60 7.93
CA THR A 62 14.97 2.30 9.20
C THR A 62 16.24 1.91 9.96
N GLY A 63 17.07 1.02 9.41
CA GLY A 63 18.30 0.56 10.03
C GLY A 63 18.10 -0.38 11.22
N LEU A 64 16.86 -0.81 11.51
CA LEU A 64 16.58 -1.76 12.60
C LEU A 64 17.11 -3.16 12.31
N ILE A 65 17.22 -3.54 11.04
CA ILE A 65 17.88 -4.77 10.59
C ILE A 65 18.87 -4.47 9.48
N GLY A 66 19.91 -5.29 9.36
CA GLY A 66 20.82 -5.23 8.23
C GLY A 66 20.33 -6.10 7.08
N VAL A 67 20.76 -5.80 5.87
CA VAL A 67 20.64 -6.68 4.71
C VAL A 67 21.81 -7.67 4.70
N ASN A 68 21.58 -8.88 4.17
CA ASN A 68 22.62 -9.90 4.04
C ASN A 68 23.46 -9.67 2.78
N THR A 69 22.83 -9.24 1.68
CA THR A 69 23.50 -8.79 0.46
C THR A 69 22.85 -7.49 -0.03
N GLY A 70 23.56 -6.77 -0.90
CA GLY A 70 23.11 -5.49 -1.40
C GLY A 70 23.23 -4.36 -0.37
N HIS A 71 22.52 -3.28 -0.59
CA HIS A 71 22.64 -2.05 0.18
C HIS A 71 21.27 -1.39 0.39
N VAL A 72 21.11 -0.72 1.54
CA VAL A 72 20.06 0.26 1.78
C VAL A 72 20.72 1.58 2.17
N ARG A 73 20.33 2.66 1.51
CA ARG A 73 20.80 4.01 1.80
C ARG A 73 19.65 4.95 1.99
N VAL A 74 19.80 5.85 2.92
CA VAL A 74 18.87 6.97 3.14
C VAL A 74 19.70 8.24 3.07
N GLU A 75 19.34 9.15 2.18
CA GLU A 75 20.14 10.33 1.87
C GLU A 75 21.61 10.00 1.56
N GLY A 76 21.81 8.89 0.81
CA GLY A 76 23.15 8.39 0.42
C GLY A 76 23.94 7.68 1.50
N ARG A 77 23.40 7.52 2.74
CA ARG A 77 24.10 6.95 3.90
C ARG A 77 23.44 5.65 4.38
N ASP A 78 24.22 4.80 5.03
CA ASP A 78 23.71 3.55 5.63
C ASP A 78 22.97 3.87 6.95
N PRO A 79 21.63 3.69 7.03
CA PRO A 79 20.83 4.05 8.20
C PRO A 79 21.15 3.19 9.43
N ARG A 80 21.87 2.08 9.26
CA ARG A 80 22.31 1.22 10.36
C ARG A 80 23.58 1.72 11.03
N ARG A 81 24.41 2.46 10.30
CA ARG A 81 25.73 2.91 10.75
C ARG A 81 25.80 4.39 11.05
N ASP A 82 24.88 5.17 10.48
CA ASP A 82 24.85 6.63 10.60
C ASP A 82 23.67 7.06 11.48
N ARG A 83 23.99 7.53 12.71
CA ARG A 83 22.99 7.98 13.69
C ARG A 83 22.27 9.25 13.26
N ASP A 84 22.92 10.12 12.51
CA ASP A 84 22.32 11.39 12.07
C ASP A 84 21.23 11.08 11.02
N VAL A 85 21.48 10.13 10.12
CA VAL A 85 20.46 9.66 9.19
C VAL A 85 19.36 8.90 9.91
N GLN A 86 19.69 8.04 10.87
CA GLN A 86 18.69 7.30 11.64
C GLN A 86 17.74 8.24 12.40
N ALA A 87 18.25 9.34 12.93
CA ALA A 87 17.43 10.36 13.60
C ALA A 87 16.45 11.11 12.66
N ARG A 88 16.67 11.02 11.34
CA ARG A 88 15.82 11.62 10.31
C ARG A 88 14.71 10.69 9.81
N ILE A 89 14.66 9.46 10.31
CA ILE A 89 13.69 8.46 9.92
C ILE A 89 12.78 8.15 11.10
N ALA A 90 11.48 8.25 10.92
CA ALA A 90 10.52 7.79 11.91
C ALA A 90 9.77 6.55 11.41
N LEU A 91 9.61 5.56 12.28
CA LEU A 91 8.85 4.33 12.01
C LEU A 91 7.63 4.28 12.92
N VAL A 92 6.48 4.03 12.32
CA VAL A 92 5.26 3.62 13.01
C VAL A 92 5.01 2.14 12.69
N PRO A 93 5.33 1.23 13.63
CA PRO A 93 5.17 -0.20 13.39
C PRO A 93 3.69 -0.63 13.47
N GLU A 94 3.36 -1.77 12.83
CA GLU A 94 2.02 -2.37 12.88
C GLU A 94 1.64 -2.83 14.29
N ASP A 95 2.62 -3.32 15.08
CA ASP A 95 2.34 -3.85 16.41
C ASP A 95 1.61 -2.84 17.31
N GLU A 96 0.80 -3.35 18.24
CA GLU A 96 0.01 -2.53 19.16
C GLU A 96 0.78 -2.13 20.43
N ALA A 97 2.05 -2.47 20.52
CA ALA A 97 2.85 -2.26 21.70
C ALA A 97 3.07 -0.77 21.95
N VAL A 98 2.52 -0.29 23.04
CA VAL A 98 2.73 1.06 23.58
C VAL A 98 2.94 0.98 25.07
N PRO A 99 3.71 1.90 25.69
CA PRO A 99 3.90 1.92 27.15
C PRO A 99 2.55 2.18 27.85
N ALA A 100 1.89 1.13 28.32
CA ALA A 100 0.51 1.16 28.81
C ALA A 100 0.28 2.15 29.98
N GLN A 101 1.34 2.48 30.73
CA GLN A 101 1.32 3.35 31.89
C GLN A 101 1.37 4.83 31.52
N LEU A 102 1.95 5.17 30.37
CA LEU A 102 2.06 6.54 29.92
C LEU A 102 0.72 7.06 29.38
N THR A 103 0.54 8.38 29.45
CA THR A 103 -0.47 9.08 28.66
C THR A 103 0.04 9.31 27.23
N ALA A 104 -0.85 9.69 26.31
CA ALA A 104 -0.43 10.01 24.94
C ALA A 104 0.54 11.22 24.93
N ARG A 105 0.30 12.22 25.76
CA ARG A 105 1.17 13.38 25.92
C ARG A 105 2.56 12.99 26.44
N GLU A 106 2.62 12.15 27.46
CA GLU A 106 3.88 11.65 28.01
C GLU A 106 4.66 10.83 26.98
N LEU A 107 3.99 10.00 26.18
CA LEU A 107 4.64 9.24 25.09
C LEU A 107 5.26 10.17 24.06
N VAL A 108 4.52 11.18 23.59
CA VAL A 108 5.00 12.12 22.56
C VAL A 108 6.16 12.97 23.10
N ARG A 109 6.05 13.46 24.35
CA ARG A 109 7.14 14.19 25.02
C ARG A 109 8.38 13.32 25.21
N TYR A 110 8.22 12.09 25.64
CA TYR A 110 9.33 11.15 25.80
C TYR A 110 10.12 10.98 24.49
N VAL A 111 9.41 10.82 23.36
CA VAL A 111 10.08 10.73 22.04
C VAL A 111 10.74 12.05 21.67
N ALA A 112 10.08 13.18 21.90
CA ALA A 112 10.66 14.52 21.69
C ALA A 112 11.97 14.70 22.45
N ASP A 113 11.97 14.33 23.74
CA ASP A 113 13.14 14.45 24.61
C ASP A 113 14.30 13.55 24.15
N LEU A 114 13.99 12.30 23.75
CA LEU A 114 15.00 11.37 23.22
C LEU A 114 15.69 11.89 21.95
N HIS A 115 14.96 12.63 21.12
CA HIS A 115 15.47 13.22 19.88
C HIS A 115 15.97 14.66 20.06
N GLY A 116 15.97 15.19 21.30
CA GLY A 116 16.45 16.54 21.60
C GLY A 116 15.60 17.65 20.99
N VAL A 117 14.31 17.41 20.76
CA VAL A 117 13.36 18.43 20.28
C VAL A 117 13.16 19.48 21.39
N ARG A 118 13.61 20.70 21.12
CA ARG A 118 13.59 21.79 22.13
C ARG A 118 12.33 22.66 22.10
N ASP A 119 11.49 22.48 21.09
CA ASP A 119 10.26 23.24 20.95
C ASP A 119 9.21 22.74 21.95
N PRO A 120 8.78 23.58 22.90
CA PRO A 120 7.85 23.20 23.97
C PRO A 120 6.46 22.82 23.41
N ASP A 121 6.07 23.37 22.25
CA ASP A 121 4.76 23.15 21.64
C ASP A 121 4.75 21.98 20.64
N ALA A 122 5.90 21.36 20.37
CA ALA A 122 6.01 20.28 19.39
C ALA A 122 5.06 19.12 19.70
N SER A 123 4.97 18.71 20.97
CA SER A 123 4.08 17.62 21.41
C SER A 123 2.61 17.95 21.21
N GLU A 124 2.20 19.18 21.50
CA GLU A 124 0.82 19.64 21.32
C GLU A 124 0.46 19.66 19.83
N ARG A 125 1.35 20.18 18.99
CA ARG A 125 1.15 20.18 17.54
C ARG A 125 1.05 18.77 16.99
N ALA A 126 1.94 17.87 17.40
CA ALA A 126 1.91 16.47 16.94
C ALA A 126 0.61 15.76 17.34
N LEU A 127 0.11 15.97 18.57
CA LEU A 127 -1.16 15.43 19.03
C LEU A 127 -2.35 16.05 18.31
N ALA A 128 -2.29 17.33 17.97
CA ALA A 128 -3.33 18.03 17.22
C ALA A 128 -3.48 17.46 15.80
N LEU A 129 -2.34 17.15 15.12
CA LEU A 129 -2.34 16.59 13.76
C LEU A 129 -3.13 15.28 13.65
N VAL A 130 -3.25 14.52 14.72
CA VAL A 130 -3.93 13.22 14.75
C VAL A 130 -5.22 13.23 15.59
N ASP A 131 -5.77 14.41 15.92
CA ASP A 131 -6.97 14.59 16.76
C ASP A 131 -6.89 13.88 18.11
N MET A 132 -5.73 13.94 18.77
CA MET A 132 -5.52 13.29 20.06
C MET A 132 -5.47 14.24 21.25
N LEU A 133 -5.56 15.55 21.06
CA LEU A 133 -5.57 16.54 22.15
C LEU A 133 -6.65 16.28 23.22
N PRO A 134 -7.93 15.95 22.86
CA PRO A 134 -8.96 15.67 23.86
C PRO A 134 -8.68 14.44 24.74
N ALA A 135 -7.81 13.54 24.28
CA ALA A 135 -7.44 12.30 24.97
C ALA A 135 -5.97 12.30 25.44
N ALA A 136 -5.25 13.42 25.26
CA ALA A 136 -3.80 13.50 25.46
C ALA A 136 -3.36 13.06 26.87
N ASP A 137 -4.14 13.36 27.90
CA ASP A 137 -3.84 13.06 29.31
C ASP A 137 -4.43 11.75 29.81
N ARG A 138 -5.08 10.98 28.92
CA ARG A 138 -5.56 9.63 29.24
C ARG A 138 -4.46 8.60 29.03
N ARG A 139 -4.41 7.59 29.92
CA ARG A 139 -3.43 6.49 29.84
C ARG A 139 -3.68 5.58 28.63
N LEU A 140 -2.60 5.20 27.95
CA LEU A 140 -2.61 4.37 26.73
C LEU A 140 -3.25 3.01 26.94
N ARG A 141 -3.22 2.44 28.16
CA ARG A 141 -3.90 1.17 28.49
C ARG A 141 -5.41 1.19 28.22
N GLY A 142 -6.04 2.36 28.30
CA GLY A 142 -7.48 2.55 28.05
C GLY A 142 -7.82 2.96 26.62
N PHE A 143 -6.83 2.96 25.71
CA PHE A 143 -7.04 3.36 24.33
C PHE A 143 -7.54 2.17 23.48
N SER A 144 -8.43 2.49 22.52
CA SER A 144 -8.73 1.56 21.42
C SER A 144 -7.50 1.35 20.52
N LYS A 145 -7.52 0.34 19.66
CA LYS A 145 -6.48 0.09 18.67
C LYS A 145 -6.19 1.35 17.83
N GLY A 146 -7.22 1.98 17.29
CA GLY A 146 -7.08 3.20 16.48
C GLY A 146 -6.56 4.39 17.28
N MET A 147 -6.88 4.54 18.58
CA MET A 147 -6.30 5.57 19.43
C MET A 147 -4.82 5.31 19.71
N ARG A 148 -4.41 4.06 19.98
CA ARG A 148 -3.00 3.70 20.13
C ARG A 148 -2.22 3.99 18.85
N GLN A 149 -2.80 3.65 17.70
CA GLN A 149 -2.18 3.92 16.40
C GLN A 149 -1.94 5.43 16.17
N ARG A 150 -2.97 6.26 16.44
CA ARG A 150 -2.82 7.72 16.34
C ARG A 150 -1.79 8.28 17.31
N ALA A 151 -1.71 7.77 18.52
CA ALA A 151 -0.68 8.17 19.47
C ALA A 151 0.74 7.83 19.00
N LYS A 152 0.93 6.66 18.36
CA LYS A 152 2.21 6.29 17.72
C LYS A 152 2.54 7.22 16.54
N VAL A 153 1.57 7.56 15.71
CA VAL A 153 1.76 8.52 14.62
C VAL A 153 2.15 9.89 15.16
N ALA A 154 1.49 10.40 16.23
CA ALA A 154 1.90 11.64 16.88
C ALA A 154 3.33 11.59 17.42
N ALA A 155 3.70 10.47 18.06
CA ALA A 155 5.05 10.27 18.58
C ALA A 155 6.12 10.24 17.46
N ALA A 156 5.77 9.70 16.29
CA ALA A 156 6.65 9.72 15.12
C ALA A 156 6.77 11.14 14.52
N LEU A 157 5.67 11.89 14.48
CA LEU A 157 5.63 13.22 13.86
C LEU A 157 6.28 14.33 14.73
N VAL A 158 6.45 14.12 16.03
CA VAL A 158 7.01 15.13 16.92
C VAL A 158 8.45 15.51 16.58
N THR A 159 9.19 14.60 15.94
CA THR A 159 10.57 14.81 15.50
C THR A 159 10.69 15.51 14.14
N ASP A 160 9.55 15.79 13.50
CA ASP A 160 9.48 16.39 12.16
C ASP A 160 10.33 15.65 11.10
N PRO A 161 10.16 14.33 10.93
CA PRO A 161 11.07 13.51 10.14
C PRO A 161 10.90 13.76 8.64
N PRO A 162 11.98 13.90 7.85
CA PRO A 162 11.90 13.96 6.39
C PRO A 162 11.53 12.60 5.77
N VAL A 163 11.80 11.48 6.45
CA VAL A 163 11.41 10.14 6.03
C VAL A 163 10.49 9.51 7.06
N LEU A 164 9.27 9.22 6.65
CA LEU A 164 8.23 8.60 7.49
C LEU A 164 7.85 7.23 6.96
N VAL A 165 8.04 6.20 7.76
CA VAL A 165 7.75 4.80 7.43
C VAL A 165 6.58 4.33 8.28
N LEU A 166 5.49 3.92 7.64
CA LEU A 166 4.21 3.61 8.27
C LEU A 166 3.78 2.19 7.92
N ASP A 167 3.87 1.28 8.89
CA ASP A 167 3.46 -0.12 8.69
C ASP A 167 2.00 -0.30 9.09
N GLU A 168 1.12 -0.54 8.11
CA GLU A 168 -0.34 -0.71 8.26
C GLU A 168 -1.00 0.42 9.11
N PRO A 169 -0.74 1.72 8.82
CA PRO A 169 -1.11 2.82 9.73
C PRO A 169 -2.61 3.05 9.86
N LEU A 170 -3.42 2.56 8.92
CA LEU A 170 -4.87 2.70 8.90
C LEU A 170 -5.57 1.53 9.60
N ASN A 171 -4.82 0.50 10.04
CA ASN A 171 -5.38 -0.69 10.66
C ASN A 171 -6.02 -0.36 12.03
N GLY A 172 -7.30 -0.71 12.19
CA GLY A 172 -8.08 -0.42 13.41
C GLY A 172 -8.61 1.00 13.53
N ALA A 173 -8.37 1.87 12.54
CA ALA A 173 -9.01 3.18 12.47
C ALA A 173 -10.46 3.07 11.99
N ASP A 174 -11.36 3.83 12.59
CA ASP A 174 -12.73 3.97 12.08
C ASP A 174 -12.74 4.73 10.72
N PRO A 175 -13.83 4.68 9.95
CA PRO A 175 -13.89 5.29 8.62
C PRO A 175 -13.51 6.79 8.60
N VAL A 176 -13.92 7.56 9.61
CA VAL A 176 -13.65 9.00 9.68
C VAL A 176 -12.15 9.23 9.95
N GLN A 177 -11.59 8.51 10.91
CA GLN A 177 -10.17 8.60 11.25
C GLN A 177 -9.28 8.13 10.09
N ARG A 178 -9.73 7.12 9.35
CA ARG A 178 -9.02 6.63 8.17
C ARG A 178 -8.89 7.72 7.09
N VAL A 179 -9.96 8.46 6.83
CA VAL A 179 -9.93 9.61 5.89
C VAL A 179 -8.94 10.67 6.37
N ARG A 180 -9.03 11.08 7.65
CA ARG A 180 -8.15 12.11 8.22
C ARG A 180 -6.67 11.73 8.18
N LEU A 181 -6.33 10.48 8.54
CA LEU A 181 -4.95 10.01 8.46
C LEU A 181 -4.46 9.95 7.01
N THR A 182 -5.32 9.54 6.08
CA THR A 182 -5.00 9.55 4.64
C THR A 182 -4.67 10.97 4.15
N GLU A 183 -5.50 11.95 4.49
CA GLU A 183 -5.28 13.36 4.16
C GLU A 183 -4.00 13.90 4.80
N LEU A 184 -3.73 13.56 6.06
CA LEU A 184 -2.50 13.93 6.77
C LEU A 184 -1.26 13.40 6.03
N PHE A 185 -1.23 12.11 5.71
CA PHE A 185 -0.06 11.51 5.04
C PHE A 185 0.14 12.09 3.63
N ARG A 186 -0.94 12.34 2.88
CA ARG A 186 -0.86 13.02 1.58
C ARG A 186 -0.30 14.43 1.71
N LYS A 187 -0.76 15.19 2.70
CA LYS A 187 -0.25 16.53 2.98
C LYS A 187 1.26 16.50 3.27
N LEU A 188 1.71 15.59 4.15
CA LEU A 188 3.12 15.44 4.48
C LEU A 188 3.96 15.09 3.23
N GLY A 189 3.48 14.21 2.36
CA GLY A 189 4.13 13.92 1.09
C GLY A 189 4.18 15.13 0.15
N ALA A 190 3.09 15.89 0.04
CA ALA A 190 3.03 17.12 -0.77
C ALA A 190 3.95 18.24 -0.23
N GLU A 191 4.27 18.23 1.06
CA GLU A 191 5.25 19.12 1.70
C GLU A 191 6.71 18.69 1.44
N GLY A 192 6.93 17.64 0.62
CA GLY A 192 8.26 17.18 0.21
C GLY A 192 8.86 16.08 1.07
N ARG A 193 8.12 15.52 2.03
CA ARG A 193 8.60 14.37 2.83
C ARG A 193 8.49 13.08 2.03
N THR A 194 9.37 12.15 2.29
CA THR A 194 9.28 10.78 1.78
C THR A 194 8.42 9.96 2.75
N VAL A 195 7.22 9.61 2.32
CA VAL A 195 6.26 8.83 3.12
C VAL A 195 6.10 7.44 2.51
N ILE A 196 6.50 6.41 3.25
CA ILE A 196 6.39 5.00 2.84
C ILE A 196 5.27 4.38 3.67
N VAL A 197 4.21 3.90 3.02
CA VAL A 197 3.05 3.32 3.70
C VAL A 197 2.81 1.91 3.23
N SER A 198 2.85 0.93 4.14
CA SER A 198 2.39 -0.41 3.81
C SER A 198 0.88 -0.54 3.96
N SER A 199 0.27 -1.33 3.10
CA SER A 199 -1.06 -1.88 3.29
C SER A 199 -1.21 -3.20 2.53
N HIS A 200 -2.09 -4.06 3.01
CA HIS A 200 -2.58 -5.22 2.28
C HIS A 200 -3.94 -4.91 1.61
N VAL A 201 -4.49 -3.71 1.86
CA VAL A 201 -5.76 -3.23 1.29
C VAL A 201 -5.46 -2.23 0.17
N LEU A 202 -5.76 -2.64 -1.03
CA LEU A 202 -5.45 -1.84 -2.20
C LEU A 202 -6.18 -0.50 -2.24
N SER A 203 -7.49 -0.48 -1.97
CA SER A 203 -8.27 0.76 -2.03
C SER A 203 -7.77 1.83 -1.03
N GLU A 204 -7.03 1.43 0.01
CA GLU A 204 -6.34 2.35 0.89
C GLU A 204 -5.13 2.96 0.20
N VAL A 205 -4.31 2.11 -0.42
CA VAL A 205 -3.11 2.56 -1.15
C VAL A 205 -3.49 3.45 -2.33
N GLU A 206 -4.54 3.11 -3.09
CA GLU A 206 -5.04 3.93 -4.21
C GLU A 206 -5.44 5.34 -3.80
N ARG A 207 -6.02 5.49 -2.61
CA ARG A 207 -6.43 6.80 -2.10
C ARG A 207 -5.28 7.62 -1.52
N LEU A 208 -4.22 6.94 -1.09
CA LEU A 208 -3.17 7.53 -0.27
C LEU A 208 -1.92 7.83 -1.08
N ALA A 209 -1.53 6.96 -2.00
CA ALA A 209 -0.25 7.00 -2.67
C ALA A 209 -0.37 7.34 -4.16
N ASP A 210 0.54 8.13 -4.67
CA ASP A 210 0.65 8.43 -6.10
C ASP A 210 1.46 7.34 -6.82
N ARG A 211 2.31 6.64 -6.09
CA ARG A 211 3.19 5.56 -6.55
C ARG A 211 3.03 4.33 -5.67
N VAL A 212 3.03 3.16 -6.29
CA VAL A 212 2.87 1.87 -5.60
C VAL A 212 4.00 0.93 -5.99
N LEU A 213 4.58 0.27 -4.99
CA LEU A 213 5.48 -0.87 -5.15
C LEU A 213 4.77 -2.12 -4.64
N VAL A 214 4.72 -3.14 -5.46
CA VAL A 214 4.07 -4.42 -5.13
C VAL A 214 5.11 -5.47 -4.80
N LEU A 215 5.11 -5.95 -3.56
CA LEU A 215 5.99 -7.03 -3.10
C LEU A 215 5.26 -8.37 -3.06
N ILE A 216 5.92 -9.41 -3.58
CA ILE A 216 5.47 -10.80 -3.51
C ILE A 216 6.67 -11.69 -3.22
N HIS A 217 6.58 -12.53 -2.18
CA HIS A 217 7.63 -13.46 -1.79
C HIS A 217 9.04 -12.81 -1.68
N GLY A 218 9.09 -11.61 -1.14
CA GLY A 218 10.33 -10.86 -0.94
C GLY A 218 10.92 -10.21 -2.20
N ARG A 219 10.21 -10.23 -3.32
CA ARG A 219 10.63 -9.63 -4.60
C ARG A 219 9.69 -8.52 -5.03
N LEU A 220 10.21 -7.57 -5.80
CA LEU A 220 9.39 -6.56 -6.45
C LEU A 220 8.68 -7.20 -7.65
N ALA A 221 7.34 -7.25 -7.58
CA ALA A 221 6.51 -7.84 -8.63
C ALA A 221 6.02 -6.78 -9.63
N ALA A 222 5.75 -5.55 -9.15
CA ALA A 222 5.34 -4.43 -9.98
C ALA A 222 5.67 -3.11 -9.28
N ALA A 223 5.83 -2.04 -10.06
CA ALA A 223 6.02 -0.69 -9.57
C ALA A 223 5.34 0.30 -10.51
N GLY A 224 4.84 1.43 -9.98
CA GLY A 224 4.28 2.50 -10.80
C GLY A 224 3.11 3.21 -10.17
N GLY A 225 2.54 4.18 -10.91
CA GLY A 225 1.25 4.77 -10.57
C GLY A 225 0.10 3.78 -10.82
N HIS A 226 -1.07 4.03 -10.24
CA HIS A 226 -2.25 3.15 -10.36
C HIS A 226 -2.60 2.78 -11.79
N ARG A 227 -2.45 3.74 -12.72
CA ARG A 227 -2.71 3.52 -14.16
C ARG A 227 -1.68 2.58 -14.76
N ALA A 228 -0.39 2.80 -14.52
CA ALA A 228 0.69 1.98 -15.06
C ALA A 228 0.63 0.52 -14.58
N ILE A 229 0.28 0.32 -13.29
CA ILE A 229 0.06 -1.02 -12.74
C ILE A 229 -1.18 -1.65 -13.37
N ARG A 230 -2.24 -0.89 -13.59
CA ARG A 230 -3.46 -1.34 -14.25
C ARG A 230 -3.23 -1.67 -15.74
N ASP A 231 -2.49 -0.81 -16.44
CA ASP A 231 -2.19 -0.97 -17.88
C ASP A 231 -1.24 -2.15 -18.13
N ALA A 232 -0.26 -2.38 -17.24
CA ALA A 232 0.58 -3.60 -17.28
C ALA A 232 -0.21 -4.91 -17.09
N MET A 233 -1.49 -4.80 -16.69
CA MET A 233 -2.43 -5.91 -16.58
C MET A 233 -3.31 -6.07 -17.82
N ASP A 234 -3.39 -5.05 -18.69
CA ASP A 234 -4.26 -5.09 -19.86
C ASP A 234 -3.88 -6.17 -20.88
N ASP A 235 -2.67 -6.72 -20.80
CA ASP A 235 -2.21 -7.86 -21.59
C ASP A 235 -2.74 -9.24 -21.09
N ARG A 236 -3.62 -9.26 -20.07
CA ARG A 236 -4.19 -10.50 -19.52
C ARG A 236 -5.70 -10.60 -19.78
N PRO A 237 -6.23 -11.81 -19.98
CA PRO A 237 -7.68 -12.01 -20.13
C PRO A 237 -8.42 -11.49 -18.90
N ARG A 238 -9.37 -10.60 -19.11
CA ARG A 238 -10.24 -10.04 -18.05
C ARG A 238 -11.52 -10.84 -17.91
N HIS A 239 -12.02 -10.89 -16.67
CA HIS A 239 -13.29 -11.54 -16.36
C HIS A 239 -14.37 -10.49 -16.07
N VAL A 240 -15.48 -10.58 -16.80
CA VAL A 240 -16.64 -9.70 -16.63
C VAL A 240 -17.84 -10.53 -16.19
N LEU A 241 -18.42 -10.20 -15.03
CA LEU A 241 -19.67 -10.80 -14.58
C LEU A 241 -20.85 -10.10 -15.26
N ILE A 242 -21.71 -10.89 -15.87
CA ILE A 242 -22.95 -10.42 -16.47
C ILE A 242 -24.12 -11.17 -15.84
N ARG A 243 -25.05 -10.45 -15.21
CA ARG A 243 -26.33 -11.00 -14.75
C ARG A 243 -27.43 -10.63 -15.74
N ALA A 244 -28.09 -11.64 -16.28
CA ALA A 244 -29.18 -11.50 -17.24
C ALA A 244 -30.29 -12.51 -16.95
N ASP A 245 -31.46 -12.31 -17.50
CA ASP A 245 -32.58 -13.25 -17.36
C ASP A 245 -32.36 -14.55 -18.17
N GLU A 246 -31.68 -14.47 -19.32
CA GLU A 246 -31.29 -15.60 -20.16
C GLU A 246 -29.75 -15.70 -20.33
N PRO A 247 -28.99 -16.03 -19.29
CA PRO A 247 -27.52 -15.95 -19.34
C PRO A 247 -26.89 -16.93 -20.32
N ARG A 248 -27.49 -18.12 -20.52
CA ARG A 248 -26.99 -19.12 -21.50
C ARG A 248 -27.08 -18.62 -22.93
N ARG A 249 -28.21 -18.00 -23.28
CA ARG A 249 -28.47 -17.47 -24.63
C ARG A 249 -27.53 -16.30 -24.94
N LEU A 250 -27.37 -15.41 -23.96
CA LEU A 250 -26.42 -14.29 -24.06
C LEU A 250 -24.98 -14.79 -24.19
N GLY A 251 -24.56 -15.76 -23.37
CA GLY A 251 -23.21 -16.31 -23.40
C GLY A 251 -22.86 -16.95 -24.72
N ALA A 252 -23.79 -17.71 -25.32
CA ALA A 252 -23.61 -18.32 -26.65
C ALA A 252 -23.43 -17.29 -27.78
N ALA A 253 -24.11 -16.13 -27.68
CA ALA A 253 -23.97 -15.03 -28.63
C ALA A 253 -22.64 -14.26 -28.42
N LEU A 254 -22.27 -13.99 -27.17
CA LEU A 254 -21.02 -13.33 -26.86
C LEU A 254 -19.78 -14.15 -27.28
N LEU A 255 -19.82 -15.47 -27.19
CA LEU A 255 -18.73 -16.36 -27.68
C LEU A 255 -18.46 -16.23 -29.20
N ARG A 256 -19.42 -15.71 -29.98
CA ARG A 256 -19.22 -15.44 -31.39
C ARG A 256 -18.45 -14.17 -31.69
N LEU A 257 -18.27 -13.32 -30.65
CA LEU A 257 -17.46 -12.13 -30.79
C LEU A 257 -15.98 -12.51 -30.72
N GLY A 258 -15.18 -12.02 -31.65
CA GLY A 258 -13.74 -12.29 -31.70
C GLY A 258 -12.94 -11.66 -30.52
N THR A 259 -13.64 -10.96 -29.62
CA THR A 259 -13.08 -10.34 -28.41
C THR A 259 -13.30 -11.18 -27.16
N VAL A 260 -14.05 -12.28 -27.24
CA VAL A 260 -14.38 -13.16 -26.11
C VAL A 260 -13.56 -14.44 -26.21
N ALA A 261 -12.67 -14.67 -25.24
CA ALA A 261 -11.85 -15.86 -25.15
C ALA A 261 -12.58 -17.05 -24.50
N GLY A 262 -13.57 -16.77 -23.65
CA GLY A 262 -14.32 -17.81 -22.95
C GLY A 262 -15.54 -17.31 -22.23
N VAL A 263 -16.45 -18.24 -21.92
CA VAL A 263 -17.67 -17.97 -21.16
C VAL A 263 -17.93 -19.12 -20.20
N SER A 264 -18.18 -18.81 -18.95
CA SER A 264 -18.56 -19.77 -17.91
C SER A 264 -19.83 -19.33 -17.17
N LEU A 265 -20.68 -20.30 -16.83
CA LEU A 265 -21.86 -20.07 -15.98
C LEU A 265 -21.51 -20.43 -14.55
N THR A 266 -21.76 -19.50 -13.64
CA THR A 266 -21.58 -19.67 -12.20
C THR A 266 -22.88 -19.35 -11.46
N ASP A 267 -22.96 -19.66 -10.17
CA ASP A 267 -24.09 -19.28 -9.32
C ASP A 267 -24.28 -17.75 -9.26
N ALA A 268 -23.20 -16.99 -9.45
CA ALA A 268 -23.23 -15.54 -9.48
C ALA A 268 -23.76 -14.95 -10.79
N GLY A 269 -23.71 -15.70 -11.91
CA GLY A 269 -24.10 -15.26 -13.24
C GLY A 269 -23.17 -15.78 -14.34
N LEU A 270 -23.22 -15.14 -15.50
CA LEU A 270 -22.36 -15.41 -16.64
C LEU A 270 -21.01 -14.69 -16.44
N VAL A 271 -19.92 -15.42 -16.43
CA VAL A 271 -18.55 -14.88 -16.43
C VAL A 271 -17.99 -14.96 -17.84
N VAL A 272 -17.64 -13.82 -18.41
CA VAL A 272 -17.06 -13.67 -19.74
C VAL A 272 -15.59 -13.35 -19.61
N THR A 273 -14.73 -14.12 -20.26
CA THR A 273 -13.28 -13.90 -20.34
C THR A 273 -12.94 -13.18 -21.64
N THR A 274 -12.25 -12.05 -21.58
CA THR A 274 -11.90 -11.23 -22.73
C THR A 274 -10.52 -10.59 -22.58
N GLU A 275 -9.78 -10.47 -23.66
CA GLU A 275 -8.53 -9.69 -23.74
C GLU A 275 -8.79 -8.21 -24.04
N ARG A 276 -10.01 -7.87 -24.47
CA ARG A 276 -10.42 -6.50 -24.87
C ARG A 276 -11.69 -6.07 -24.15
N ALA A 277 -11.55 -5.72 -22.87
CA ALA A 277 -12.70 -5.36 -22.01
C ALA A 277 -13.50 -4.16 -22.52
N GLY A 278 -12.85 -3.17 -23.12
CA GLY A 278 -13.52 -2.01 -23.72
C GLY A 278 -14.43 -2.39 -24.88
N ASP A 279 -13.96 -3.26 -25.77
CA ASP A 279 -14.73 -3.76 -26.92
C ASP A 279 -15.91 -4.62 -26.43
N LEU A 280 -15.69 -5.48 -25.44
CA LEU A 280 -16.75 -6.27 -24.83
C LEU A 280 -17.82 -5.36 -24.19
N ALA A 281 -17.41 -4.35 -23.43
CA ALA A 281 -18.35 -3.41 -22.80
C ALA A 281 -19.25 -2.71 -23.84
N GLY A 282 -18.67 -2.31 -24.98
CA GLY A 282 -19.43 -1.75 -26.10
C GLY A 282 -20.38 -2.74 -26.78
N ALA A 283 -20.05 -4.02 -26.78
CA ALA A 283 -20.81 -5.07 -27.50
C ALA A 283 -21.94 -5.71 -26.67
N VAL A 284 -21.79 -5.81 -25.34
CA VAL A 284 -22.75 -6.54 -24.47
C VAL A 284 -24.17 -5.99 -24.60
N ALA A 285 -24.35 -4.67 -24.54
CA ALA A 285 -25.69 -4.05 -24.57
C ALA A 285 -26.39 -4.18 -25.95
N PRO A 286 -25.71 -3.95 -27.09
CA PRO A 286 -26.27 -4.24 -28.41
C PRO A 286 -26.69 -5.69 -28.59
N VAL A 287 -25.82 -6.66 -28.25
CA VAL A 287 -26.12 -8.10 -28.37
C VAL A 287 -27.31 -8.50 -27.48
N ALA A 288 -27.36 -8.04 -26.25
CA ALA A 288 -28.49 -8.31 -25.36
C ALA A 288 -29.81 -7.76 -25.91
N ARG A 289 -29.79 -6.55 -26.51
CA ARG A 289 -30.97 -5.94 -27.14
C ARG A 289 -31.44 -6.73 -28.35
N GLU A 290 -30.53 -7.17 -29.21
CA GLU A 290 -30.86 -7.98 -30.41
C GLU A 290 -31.51 -9.30 -30.01
N LEU A 291 -31.07 -9.90 -28.92
CA LEU A 291 -31.62 -11.14 -28.40
C LEU A 291 -32.89 -10.96 -27.55
N GLY A 292 -33.26 -9.73 -27.21
CA GLY A 292 -34.33 -9.45 -26.26
C GLY A 292 -34.02 -9.85 -24.82
N VAL A 293 -32.76 -10.02 -24.49
CA VAL A 293 -32.27 -10.40 -23.15
C VAL A 293 -32.14 -9.17 -22.27
N ARG A 294 -32.70 -9.23 -21.06
CA ARG A 294 -32.63 -8.14 -20.08
C ARG A 294 -31.35 -8.27 -19.22
N LEU A 295 -30.47 -7.30 -19.33
CA LEU A 295 -29.30 -7.17 -18.47
C LEU A 295 -29.73 -6.61 -17.10
N ARG A 296 -29.18 -7.18 -16.02
CA ARG A 296 -29.37 -6.73 -14.64
C ARG A 296 -28.11 -6.11 -14.05
N GLU A 297 -26.96 -6.69 -14.40
CA GLU A 297 -25.66 -6.24 -13.91
C GLU A 297 -24.59 -6.59 -14.95
N VAL A 298 -23.68 -5.66 -15.20
CA VAL A 298 -22.43 -5.88 -15.95
C VAL A 298 -21.33 -5.23 -15.12
N ARG A 299 -20.44 -6.04 -14.58
CA ARG A 299 -19.29 -5.52 -13.83
C ARG A 299 -18.06 -6.35 -14.09
N PRO A 300 -16.88 -5.72 -14.15
CA PRO A 300 -15.62 -6.45 -14.15
C PRO A 300 -15.45 -7.18 -12.81
N LEU A 301 -14.90 -8.39 -12.86
CA LEU A 301 -14.50 -9.15 -11.67
C LEU A 301 -13.05 -8.83 -11.26
N ASP A 302 -12.25 -8.37 -12.22
CA ASP A 302 -10.81 -8.21 -12.10
C ASP A 302 -10.37 -6.74 -11.96
N ASP A 303 -11.31 -5.82 -11.71
CA ASP A 303 -11.02 -4.38 -11.55
C ASP A 303 -10.34 -4.02 -10.22
N SER A 304 -10.16 -4.98 -9.33
CA SER A 304 -9.42 -4.76 -8.10
C SER A 304 -8.02 -5.36 -8.22
N LEU A 305 -6.99 -4.64 -7.78
CA LEU A 305 -5.65 -5.18 -7.57
C LEU A 305 -5.69 -6.40 -6.61
N GLU A 306 -6.80 -6.62 -5.91
CA GLU A 306 -7.03 -7.78 -5.05
C GLU A 306 -7.22 -9.08 -5.86
N SER A 307 -7.83 -9.00 -7.06
CA SER A 307 -7.85 -10.09 -8.04
C SER A 307 -6.46 -10.34 -8.62
N LEU A 308 -5.68 -9.26 -8.88
CA LEU A 308 -4.27 -9.35 -9.25
C LEU A 308 -3.42 -10.07 -8.22
N PHE A 309 -3.59 -9.70 -6.95
CA PHE A 309 -2.89 -10.36 -5.86
C PHE A 309 -3.14 -11.86 -5.84
N ARG A 310 -4.38 -12.29 -6.02
CA ARG A 310 -4.74 -13.70 -6.05
C ARG A 310 -4.11 -14.45 -7.21
N GLU A 311 -3.89 -13.81 -8.34
CA GLU A 311 -3.26 -14.45 -9.52
C GLU A 311 -1.73 -14.41 -9.49
N LEU A 312 -1.13 -13.33 -8.93
CA LEU A 312 0.33 -13.24 -8.78
C LEU A 312 0.86 -14.14 -7.64
N VAL A 313 -0.01 -14.55 -6.71
CA VAL A 313 0.34 -15.43 -5.57
C VAL A 313 0.08 -16.91 -5.89
N ARG A 314 -0.59 -17.25 -7.00
CA ARG A 314 -0.71 -18.63 -7.53
C ARG A 314 0.51 -19.01 -8.34
#